data_f2826d5aacc96e40bea58389ae256a11
#
_entry.id   f2826d5aacc96e40bea58389ae256a11
#
_cell.length_a   1.000
_cell.length_b   1.000
_cell.length_c   1.000
_cell.angle_alpha   90.00
_cell.angle_beta   90.00
_cell.angle_gamma   90.00
#
_symmetry.space_group_name_H-M   'P 1'
#
loop_
_entity.id
_entity.type
_entity.pdbx_description
1 polymer ?
#
loop_
_entity_poly.entity_id
_entity_poly.type
_entity_poly.pdbx_seq_one_letter_code
_entity_poly.pdbx_strand_id
1 'polypeptide(L)'
;MTKSLVIVESPAKAKTISKYLGPEYIVESSVGHIRDLTKKGGTTRTRLVVPKDLSPEEKARQKEINARKSLVRRMGVDPDNGWDADWQIIPEKEKVLKALKKAAKNVDNIYLATDLDREGEAIAWHLKEALGPKKYNYSRVRFNPVSYTHLRAHETK
;
A
#
# COMPACT_ATOMS: atom_id res chain seq x y z
N MET A 1 20.53 14.58 16.50
CA MET A 1 20.37 14.41 15.03
C MET A 1 19.14 13.57 14.78
N THR A 2 18.16 14.10 14.07
CA THR A 2 16.94 13.38 13.68
C THR A 2 17.30 12.34 12.63
N LYS A 3 17.01 11.07 12.90
CA LYS A 3 17.21 9.99 11.92
C LYS A 3 16.15 10.06 10.84
N SER A 4 16.47 9.58 9.65
CA SER A 4 15.54 9.42 8.55
C SER A 4 15.24 7.95 8.30
N LEU A 5 14.00 7.63 7.91
CA LEU A 5 13.61 6.26 7.57
C LEU A 5 13.58 6.08 6.06
N VAL A 6 14.27 5.07 5.57
CA VAL A 6 14.25 4.65 4.16
C VAL A 6 13.48 3.34 4.07
N ILE A 7 12.42 3.31 3.27
CA ILE A 7 11.60 2.11 3.08
C ILE A 7 11.77 1.61 1.65
N VAL A 8 12.19 0.37 1.53
CA VAL A 8 12.34 -0.37 0.27
C VAL A 8 11.34 -1.50 0.16
N GLU A 9 11.19 -2.10 -0.99
CA GLU A 9 10.19 -3.16 -1.21
C GLU A 9 10.64 -4.54 -0.73
N SER A 10 11.97 -4.83 -0.72
CA SER A 10 12.48 -6.16 -0.37
C SER A 10 13.57 -6.12 0.70
N PRO A 11 13.66 -7.17 1.56
CA PRO A 11 14.71 -7.27 2.58
C PRO A 11 16.14 -7.33 2.00
N ALA A 12 16.29 -7.90 0.81
CA ALA A 12 17.59 -7.95 0.13
C ALA A 12 18.07 -6.54 -0.25
N LYS A 13 17.18 -5.71 -0.80
CA LYS A 13 17.46 -4.29 -1.09
C LYS A 13 17.77 -3.51 0.19
N ALA A 14 17.01 -3.74 1.27
CA ALA A 14 17.28 -3.09 2.56
C ALA A 14 18.68 -3.40 3.06
N LYS A 15 19.10 -4.67 3.04
CA LYS A 15 20.44 -5.09 3.45
C LYS A 15 21.54 -4.48 2.59
N THR A 16 21.30 -4.33 1.30
CA THR A 16 22.29 -3.73 0.38
C THR A 16 22.40 -2.24 0.61
N ILE A 17 21.27 -1.52 0.64
CA ILE A 17 21.24 -0.07 0.77
C ILE A 17 21.77 0.39 2.13
N SER A 18 21.47 -0.34 3.22
CA SER A 18 21.97 -0.02 4.55
C SER A 18 23.50 -0.02 4.67
N LYS A 19 24.21 -0.70 3.75
CA LYS A 19 25.68 -0.70 3.73
C LYS A 19 26.28 0.59 3.16
N TYR A 20 25.49 1.32 2.35
CA TYR A 20 25.93 2.56 1.69
C TYR A 20 25.45 3.82 2.41
N LEU A 21 24.39 3.70 3.20
CA LEU A 21 23.85 4.81 3.98
C LEU A 21 24.51 4.87 5.36
N GLY A 22 24.70 6.09 5.87
CA GLY A 22 25.26 6.34 7.17
C GLY A 22 24.32 6.00 8.34
N PRO A 23 24.81 6.13 9.58
CA PRO A 23 24.06 5.78 10.82
C PRO A 23 22.82 6.68 11.07
N GLU A 24 22.71 7.78 10.33
CA GLU A 24 21.57 8.70 10.36
C GLU A 24 20.34 8.13 9.63
N TYR A 25 20.50 7.04 8.87
CA TYR A 25 19.41 6.39 8.16
C TYR A 25 19.03 5.06 8.81
N ILE A 26 17.73 4.84 8.98
CA ILE A 26 17.15 3.54 9.31
C ILE A 26 16.61 2.97 8.01
N VAL A 27 17.06 1.79 7.60
CA VAL A 27 16.59 1.15 6.34
C VAL A 27 15.73 -0.04 6.69
N GLU A 28 14.49 -0.03 6.23
CA GLU A 28 13.50 -1.07 6.47
C GLU A 28 12.85 -1.54 5.17
N SER A 29 12.22 -2.71 5.19
CA SER A 29 11.52 -3.27 4.04
C SER A 29 10.02 -3.41 4.29
N SER A 30 9.20 -3.09 3.28
CA SER A 30 7.76 -3.38 3.28
C SER A 30 7.43 -4.85 2.98
N VAL A 31 8.40 -5.60 2.45
CA VAL A 31 8.19 -6.98 1.99
C VAL A 31 7.05 -7.05 0.96
N GLY A 32 7.08 -6.17 -0.04
CA GLY A 32 6.06 -6.01 -1.08
C GLY A 32 4.84 -5.21 -0.63
N HIS A 33 3.68 -5.52 -1.20
CA HIS A 33 2.43 -4.84 -0.88
C HIS A 33 1.99 -5.03 0.57
N ILE A 34 1.50 -3.96 1.21
CA ILE A 34 0.96 -3.98 2.57
C ILE A 34 -0.56 -3.84 2.63
N ARG A 35 -1.19 -3.39 1.54
CA ARG A 35 -2.64 -3.24 1.40
C ARG A 35 -3.11 -3.92 0.12
N ASP A 36 -4.33 -4.44 0.14
CA ASP A 36 -5.02 -5.00 -1.01
C ASP A 36 -6.49 -4.56 -0.96
N LEU A 37 -7.19 -4.69 -2.07
CA LEU A 37 -8.63 -4.46 -2.11
C LEU A 37 -9.34 -5.46 -1.20
N THR A 38 -10.37 -4.98 -0.52
CA THR A 38 -11.20 -5.85 0.31
C THR A 38 -11.82 -6.95 -0.53
N LYS A 39 -11.33 -8.16 -0.39
CA LYS A 39 -11.99 -9.36 -0.91
C LYS A 39 -13.06 -9.80 0.07
N LYS A 40 -14.15 -9.05 0.20
CA LYS A 40 -15.31 -9.48 0.99
C LYS A 40 -16.07 -10.59 0.26
N GLY A 41 -15.35 -11.61 -0.20
CA GLY A 41 -15.88 -12.89 -0.63
C GLY A 41 -16.11 -13.86 0.55
N GLY A 42 -16.16 -13.34 1.76
CA GLY A 42 -16.47 -14.12 2.95
C GLY A 42 -17.94 -14.51 2.97
N THR A 43 -18.20 -15.70 3.47
CA THR A 43 -19.42 -16.47 3.62
C THR A 43 -20.63 -15.79 4.28
N THR A 44 -20.50 -14.55 4.72
CA THR A 44 -21.61 -13.76 5.24
C THR A 44 -22.39 -13.14 4.09
N ARG A 45 -23.25 -13.95 3.45
CA ARG A 45 -24.33 -13.47 2.61
C ARG A 45 -25.25 -12.61 3.47
N THR A 46 -24.93 -11.33 3.61
CA THR A 46 -25.93 -10.37 4.09
C THR A 46 -26.98 -10.31 2.98
N ARG A 47 -28.06 -11.08 3.18
CA ARG A 47 -29.20 -11.09 2.27
C ARG A 47 -29.82 -9.70 2.32
N LEU A 48 -29.58 -8.91 1.30
CA LEU A 48 -30.24 -7.62 1.12
C LEU A 48 -31.72 -7.91 0.93
N VAL A 49 -32.51 -7.64 1.95
CA VAL A 49 -33.93 -7.95 1.99
C VAL A 49 -34.65 -6.95 1.09
N VAL A 50 -35.44 -7.49 0.14
CA VAL A 50 -36.38 -6.66 -0.64
C VAL A 50 -37.66 -6.59 0.20
N PRO A 51 -38.17 -5.40 0.58
CA PRO A 51 -39.43 -5.25 1.30
C PRO A 51 -40.58 -5.90 0.54
N LYS A 52 -41.50 -6.52 1.27
CA LYS A 52 -42.62 -7.26 0.67
C LYS A 52 -43.69 -6.34 0.09
N ASP A 53 -43.77 -5.11 0.58
CA ASP A 53 -44.86 -4.16 0.30
C ASP A 53 -44.62 -3.28 -0.94
N LEU A 54 -43.58 -3.56 -1.70
CA LEU A 54 -43.27 -2.83 -2.95
C LEU A 54 -44.06 -3.39 -4.14
N SER A 55 -44.35 -2.49 -5.08
CA SER A 55 -44.93 -2.87 -6.38
C SER A 55 -44.00 -3.80 -7.18
N PRO A 56 -44.48 -4.52 -8.17
CA PRO A 56 -43.65 -5.41 -9.00
C PRO A 56 -42.48 -4.67 -9.68
N GLU A 57 -42.69 -3.44 -10.14
CA GLU A 57 -41.66 -2.60 -10.75
C GLU A 57 -40.61 -2.14 -9.75
N GLU A 58 -41.03 -1.69 -8.57
CA GLU A 58 -40.14 -1.31 -7.48
C GLU A 58 -39.31 -2.49 -6.98
N LYS A 59 -39.90 -3.68 -6.89
CA LYS A 59 -39.16 -4.93 -6.54
C LYS A 59 -38.09 -5.27 -7.58
N ALA A 60 -38.38 -5.10 -8.87
CA ALA A 60 -37.41 -5.30 -9.93
C ALA A 60 -36.22 -4.33 -9.80
N ARG A 61 -36.53 -3.04 -9.64
CA ARG A 61 -35.52 -1.98 -9.44
C ARG A 61 -34.69 -2.20 -8.16
N GLN A 62 -35.32 -2.61 -7.06
CA GLN A 62 -34.62 -2.90 -5.81
C GLN A 62 -33.69 -4.13 -5.93
N LYS A 63 -34.09 -5.15 -6.71
CA LYS A 63 -33.23 -6.31 -7.00
C LYS A 63 -31.99 -5.91 -7.78
N GLU A 64 -32.13 -5.04 -8.77
CA GLU A 64 -31.02 -4.52 -9.56
C GLU A 64 -30.03 -3.72 -8.70
N ILE A 65 -30.54 -2.80 -7.88
CA ILE A 65 -29.74 -2.02 -6.90
C ILE A 65 -29.00 -2.96 -5.96
N ASN A 66 -29.67 -3.99 -5.44
CA ASN A 66 -29.06 -4.95 -4.53
C ASN A 66 -27.99 -5.82 -5.21
N ALA A 67 -28.21 -6.21 -6.47
CA ALA A 67 -27.24 -6.94 -7.28
C ALA A 67 -25.98 -6.08 -7.51
N ARG A 68 -26.16 -4.81 -7.84
CA ARG A 68 -25.06 -3.86 -8.03
C ARG A 68 -24.27 -3.62 -6.72
N LYS A 69 -24.94 -3.36 -5.61
CA LYS A 69 -24.30 -3.24 -4.29
C LYS A 69 -23.54 -4.50 -3.89
N SER A 70 -24.06 -5.69 -4.22
CA SER A 70 -23.38 -6.96 -3.98
C SER A 70 -22.12 -7.10 -4.84
N LEU A 71 -22.17 -6.63 -6.09
CA LEU A 71 -21.03 -6.64 -7.02
C LEU A 71 -19.93 -5.70 -6.52
N VAL A 72 -20.24 -4.44 -6.17
CA VAL A 72 -19.32 -3.46 -5.60
C VAL A 72 -18.64 -4.02 -4.35
N ARG A 73 -19.42 -4.59 -3.43
CA ARG A 73 -18.89 -5.21 -2.21
C ARG A 73 -17.93 -6.37 -2.50
N ARG A 74 -18.19 -7.15 -3.53
CA ARG A 74 -17.33 -8.28 -3.94
C ARG A 74 -16.06 -7.83 -4.63
N MET A 75 -16.15 -6.77 -5.43
CA MET A 75 -15.01 -6.22 -6.16
C MET A 75 -14.11 -5.32 -5.27
N GLY A 76 -14.65 -4.76 -4.20
CA GLY A 76 -13.94 -3.79 -3.36
C GLY A 76 -13.73 -2.43 -4.04
N VAL A 77 -14.45 -2.15 -5.15
CA VAL A 77 -14.36 -0.91 -5.92
C VAL A 77 -15.76 -0.48 -6.33
N ASP A 78 -16.07 0.81 -6.16
CA ASP A 78 -17.36 1.39 -6.55
C ASP A 78 -17.25 2.27 -7.80
N PRO A 79 -17.64 1.77 -8.99
CA PRO A 79 -17.57 2.52 -10.24
C PRO A 79 -18.54 3.71 -10.29
N ASP A 80 -19.63 3.68 -9.51
CA ASP A 80 -20.64 4.72 -9.48
C ASP A 80 -20.26 5.89 -8.57
N ASN A 81 -19.31 5.65 -7.68
CA ASN A 81 -18.79 6.63 -6.73
C ASN A 81 -17.32 6.95 -6.99
N GLY A 82 -17.01 7.38 -8.22
CA GLY A 82 -15.67 7.83 -8.59
C GLY A 82 -14.57 6.76 -8.50
N TRP A 83 -14.91 5.48 -8.66
CA TRP A 83 -14.00 4.33 -8.51
C TRP A 83 -13.41 4.22 -7.10
N ASP A 84 -14.14 4.68 -6.08
CA ASP A 84 -13.72 4.54 -4.69
C ASP A 84 -13.41 3.09 -4.35
N ALA A 85 -12.31 2.87 -3.66
CA ALA A 85 -11.75 1.55 -3.42
C ALA A 85 -11.57 1.29 -1.92
N ASP A 86 -12.09 0.15 -1.45
CA ASP A 86 -11.98 -0.29 -0.06
C ASP A 86 -10.66 -1.04 0.15
N TRP A 87 -9.64 -0.30 0.63
CA TRP A 87 -8.31 -0.82 0.89
C TRP A 87 -8.18 -1.38 2.29
N GLN A 88 -7.74 -2.61 2.42
CA GLN A 88 -7.46 -3.25 3.70
C GLN A 88 -5.99 -3.64 3.83
N ILE A 89 -5.50 -3.64 5.06
CA ILE A 89 -4.16 -4.16 5.36
C ILE A 89 -4.19 -5.67 5.20
N ILE A 90 -3.22 -6.20 4.47
CA ILE A 90 -3.05 -7.64 4.30
C ILE A 90 -2.69 -8.24 5.68
N PRO A 91 -3.44 -9.24 6.21
CA PRO A 91 -3.23 -9.75 7.57
C PRO A 91 -1.80 -10.17 7.87
N GLU A 92 -1.13 -10.84 6.91
CA GLU A 92 0.27 -11.28 7.05
C GLU A 92 1.25 -10.09 7.14
N LYS A 93 0.84 -8.90 6.68
CA LYS A 93 1.65 -7.68 6.67
C LYS A 93 1.47 -6.78 7.90
N GLU A 94 0.55 -7.11 8.79
CA GLU A 94 0.36 -6.34 10.03
C GLU A 94 1.63 -6.24 10.87
N LYS A 95 2.40 -7.33 10.98
CA LYS A 95 3.67 -7.35 11.72
C LYS A 95 4.70 -6.41 11.09
N VAL A 96 4.80 -6.43 9.76
CA VAL A 96 5.68 -5.54 8.99
C VAL A 96 5.27 -4.09 9.21
N LEU A 97 3.98 -3.78 9.08
CA LEU A 97 3.48 -2.42 9.31
C LEU A 97 3.72 -1.94 10.75
N LYS A 98 3.57 -2.81 11.75
CA LYS A 98 3.91 -2.48 13.15
C LYS A 98 5.39 -2.16 13.32
N ALA A 99 6.28 -2.92 12.68
CA ALA A 99 7.73 -2.65 12.69
C ALA A 99 8.06 -1.31 12.02
N LEU A 100 7.48 -1.04 10.84
CA LEU A 100 7.63 0.24 10.13
C LEU A 100 7.11 1.42 10.97
N LYS A 101 5.95 1.29 11.61
CA LYS A 101 5.42 2.32 12.52
C LYS A 101 6.31 2.55 13.73
N LYS A 102 6.96 1.50 14.25
CA LYS A 102 7.95 1.62 15.35
C LYS A 102 9.20 2.37 14.88
N ALA A 103 9.74 2.03 13.72
CA ALA A 103 10.90 2.71 13.14
C ALA A 103 10.59 4.19 12.83
N ALA A 104 9.36 4.47 12.39
CA ALA A 104 8.91 5.83 12.06
C ALA A 104 8.67 6.74 13.26
N LYS A 105 8.57 6.22 14.50
CA LYS A 105 8.24 7.04 15.69
C LYS A 105 9.21 8.18 15.97
N ASN A 106 10.47 7.98 15.66
CA ASN A 106 11.57 8.89 16.04
C ASN A 106 12.23 9.52 14.80
N VAL A 107 11.49 9.65 13.70
CA VAL A 107 11.97 10.27 12.47
C VAL A 107 10.97 11.31 11.97
N ASP A 108 11.48 12.35 11.30
CA ASP A 108 10.65 13.38 10.68
C ASP A 108 10.51 13.12 9.17
N ASN A 109 11.51 12.49 8.56
CA ASN A 109 11.58 12.26 7.13
C ASN A 109 11.49 10.76 6.80
N ILE A 110 10.63 10.42 5.84
CA ILE A 110 10.48 9.06 5.31
C ILE A 110 10.75 9.09 3.80
N TYR A 111 11.75 8.33 3.40
CA TYR A 111 12.13 8.15 2.00
C TYR A 111 11.54 6.84 1.47
N LEU A 112 10.66 6.95 0.48
CA LEU A 112 10.04 5.80 -0.18
C LEU A 112 10.90 5.41 -1.40
N ALA A 113 11.67 4.35 -1.24
CA ALA A 113 12.71 3.90 -2.14
C ALA A 113 12.34 2.55 -2.81
N THR A 114 11.11 2.46 -3.30
CA THR A 114 10.60 1.33 -4.08
C THR A 114 10.95 1.50 -5.56
N ASP A 115 10.81 0.45 -6.37
CA ASP A 115 11.14 0.48 -7.80
C ASP A 115 10.33 1.50 -8.59
N LEU A 116 10.82 1.86 -9.79
CA LEU A 116 10.21 2.86 -10.67
C LEU A 116 9.19 2.25 -11.63
N ASP A 117 8.48 1.24 -11.18
CA ASP A 117 7.40 0.62 -11.92
C ASP A 117 6.04 0.88 -11.26
N ARG A 118 4.97 0.40 -11.88
CA ARG A 118 3.60 0.56 -11.34
C ARG A 118 3.44 -0.07 -9.98
N GLU A 119 4.10 -1.20 -9.74
CA GLU A 119 4.03 -1.92 -8.47
C GLU A 119 4.73 -1.12 -7.37
N GLY A 120 5.94 -0.63 -7.62
CA GLY A 120 6.69 0.20 -6.66
C GLY A 120 5.98 1.51 -6.33
N GLU A 121 5.34 2.16 -7.31
CA GLU A 121 4.54 3.37 -7.04
C GLU A 121 3.30 3.05 -6.19
N ALA A 122 2.62 1.93 -6.45
CA ALA A 122 1.49 1.50 -5.64
C ALA A 122 1.93 1.18 -4.20
N ILE A 123 3.05 0.47 -4.02
CA ILE A 123 3.62 0.17 -2.70
C ILE A 123 3.94 1.47 -1.95
N ALA A 124 4.61 2.43 -2.61
CA ALA A 124 4.95 3.72 -2.01
C ALA A 124 3.71 4.49 -1.55
N TRP A 125 2.68 4.54 -2.39
CA TRP A 125 1.41 5.19 -2.05
C TRP A 125 0.72 4.50 -0.87
N HIS A 126 0.62 3.18 -0.87
CA HIS A 126 0.03 2.41 0.22
C HIS A 126 0.78 2.57 1.54
N LEU A 127 2.12 2.66 1.50
CA LEU A 127 2.95 2.92 2.67
C LEU A 127 2.66 4.30 3.26
N LYS A 128 2.61 5.34 2.43
CA LYS A 128 2.29 6.70 2.86
C LYS A 128 0.93 6.76 3.55
N GLU A 129 -0.10 6.15 2.93
CA GLU A 129 -1.44 6.09 3.51
C GLU A 129 -1.50 5.33 4.85
N ALA A 130 -0.82 4.17 4.94
CA ALA A 130 -0.85 3.32 6.14
C ALA A 130 -0.03 3.88 7.33
N LEU A 131 1.01 4.66 7.05
CA LEU A 131 1.85 5.31 8.07
C LEU A 131 1.27 6.64 8.53
N GLY A 132 0.42 7.28 7.72
CA GLY A 132 -0.20 8.58 7.98
C GLY A 132 0.33 9.67 7.07
N PRO A 133 -0.43 10.08 6.04
CA PRO A 133 0.06 10.94 4.95
C PRO A 133 0.46 12.36 5.40
N LYS A 134 -0.08 12.84 6.52
CA LYS A 134 0.20 14.17 7.08
C LYS A 134 1.17 14.16 8.26
N LYS A 135 1.65 12.99 8.67
CA LYS A 135 2.42 12.84 9.91
C LYS A 135 3.91 13.03 9.73
N TYR A 136 4.43 12.74 8.55
CA TYR A 136 5.84 12.76 8.22
C TYR A 136 6.09 13.51 6.91
N ASN A 137 7.34 13.96 6.71
CA ASN A 137 7.79 14.47 5.42
C ASN A 137 8.15 13.30 4.52
N TYR A 138 7.36 13.06 3.49
CA TYR A 138 7.59 11.98 2.55
C TYR A 138 8.33 12.46 1.31
N SER A 139 9.38 11.73 0.93
CA SER A 139 10.11 11.92 -0.31
C SER A 139 10.20 10.62 -1.09
N ARG A 140 9.98 10.70 -2.41
CA ARG A 140 10.12 9.55 -3.32
C ARG A 140 11.57 9.52 -3.80
N VAL A 141 12.26 8.41 -3.52
CA VAL A 141 13.63 8.19 -4.00
C VAL A 141 13.59 7.34 -5.26
N ARG A 142 14.26 7.79 -6.30
CA ARG A 142 14.40 7.08 -7.56
C ARG A 142 15.80 6.54 -7.66
N PHE A 143 15.93 5.21 -7.76
CA PHE A 143 17.17 4.57 -8.11
C PHE A 143 17.12 4.20 -9.59
N ASN A 144 18.00 4.79 -10.39
CA ASN A 144 18.32 4.17 -11.66
C ASN A 144 19.19 2.95 -11.35
N PRO A 145 18.87 1.75 -11.85
CA PRO A 145 19.77 0.62 -11.74
C PRO A 145 20.99 0.91 -12.62
N VAL A 146 21.93 1.67 -12.09
CA VAL A 146 23.26 1.73 -12.66
C VAL A 146 23.88 0.37 -12.35
N SER A 147 24.10 -0.40 -13.38
CA SER A 147 24.73 -1.73 -13.27
C SER A 147 25.96 -1.61 -12.39
N TYR A 148 26.13 -2.52 -11.42
CA TYR A 148 27.25 -2.59 -10.49
C TYR A 148 28.63 -2.56 -11.18
N THR A 149 28.69 -2.93 -12.46
CA THR A 149 29.87 -2.86 -13.31
C THR A 149 30.32 -1.44 -13.59
N HIS A 150 29.41 -0.44 -13.58
CA HIS A 150 29.77 0.96 -13.86
C HIS A 150 30.37 1.69 -12.64
N LEU A 151 29.97 1.32 -11.42
CA LEU A 151 30.53 1.93 -10.21
C LEU A 151 31.95 1.43 -9.92
N ARG A 152 32.31 0.17 -10.26
CA ARG A 152 33.67 -0.33 -10.13
C ARG A 152 34.63 0.22 -11.19
N ALA A 153 34.16 0.65 -12.34
CA ALA A 153 35.00 1.24 -13.40
C ALA A 153 35.54 2.62 -13.05
N HIS A 154 34.96 3.32 -12.08
CA HIS A 154 35.41 4.64 -11.64
C HIS A 154 36.33 4.61 -10.41
N GLU A 155 36.51 3.45 -9.75
CA GLU A 155 37.37 3.31 -8.57
C GLU A 155 38.81 2.84 -8.90
N THR A 156 39.11 2.60 -10.18
CA THR A 156 40.48 2.22 -10.64
C THR A 156 41.11 3.36 -11.43
N LYS A 157 41.52 4.42 -10.73
CA LYS A 157 42.63 5.30 -11.12
C LYS A 157 43.33 5.85 -9.89
#